data_b14073b06dd5c98592f19a1e4f35bbbd
#
_entry.id   b14073b06dd5c98592f19a1e4f35bbbd
#
_cell.length_a   1.000
_cell.length_b   1.000
_cell.length_c   1.000
_cell.angle_alpha   90.00
_cell.angle_beta   90.00
_cell.angle_gamma   90.00
#
_symmetry.space_group_name_H-M   'P 1'
#
loop_
_entity.id
_entity.type
_entity.pdbx_description
1 polymer ?
#
loop_
_entity_poly.entity_id
_entity_poly.type
_entity_poly.pdbx_seq_one_letter_code
_entity_poly.pdbx_strand_id
1 'polypeptide(L)'
;MKSIRSLYKKLLQYVPDKRIWAYSSMALSAAAVCSYMGAYWFLWQSIVSILVIPAYEKAMYDAIIVVALMILRGILNIASATCSHYLGFRLETNLRKNGLHKLLDASSSFFDHNSSGEIRKVIDDNAAETHKTVAHLIPDNITAVMTPVLMFVLMFAIDYRLGILLILTTVIGVLQYRKMSEIGRASCRERV
;
A
#
# COMPACT_ATOMS: atom_id res chain seq x y z
N MET A 1 7.48 -6.20 -11.26
CA MET A 1 8.00 -6.45 -9.90
C MET A 1 9.49 -6.15 -9.73
N LYS A 2 10.40 -6.56 -10.65
CA LYS A 2 11.84 -6.23 -10.54
C LYS A 2 12.11 -4.70 -10.47
N SER A 3 11.39 -3.89 -11.24
CA SER A 3 11.54 -2.42 -11.28
C SER A 3 11.19 -1.74 -9.96
N ILE A 4 10.08 -2.11 -9.31
CA ILE A 4 9.63 -1.53 -8.03
C ILE A 4 10.63 -1.86 -6.91
N ARG A 5 11.09 -3.10 -6.83
CA ARG A 5 12.08 -3.53 -5.82
C ARG A 5 13.41 -2.79 -5.97
N SER A 6 13.85 -2.53 -7.22
CA SER A 6 15.07 -1.78 -7.48
C SER A 6 14.92 -0.30 -7.11
N LEU A 7 13.75 0.29 -7.35
CA LEU A 7 13.41 1.66 -6.97
C LEU A 7 13.44 1.83 -5.44
N TYR A 8 12.78 0.93 -4.70
CA TYR A 8 12.82 0.94 -3.23
C TYR A 8 14.24 0.84 -2.69
N LYS A 9 15.06 -0.06 -3.25
CA LYS A 9 16.44 -0.21 -2.82
C LYS A 9 17.24 1.09 -3.02
N LYS A 10 17.03 1.80 -4.11
CA LYS A 10 17.67 3.09 -4.39
C LYS A 10 17.17 4.17 -3.43
N LEU A 11 15.86 4.29 -3.21
CA LEU A 11 15.28 5.29 -2.31
C LEU A 11 15.71 5.08 -0.85
N LEU A 12 15.75 3.83 -0.39
CA LEU A 12 16.21 3.49 0.97
C LEU A 12 17.72 3.72 1.19
N GLN A 13 18.52 3.90 0.13
CA GLN A 13 19.92 4.31 0.27
C GLN A 13 20.07 5.75 0.80
N TYR A 14 19.09 6.61 0.53
CA TYR A 14 19.08 7.99 1.04
C TYR A 14 18.62 8.10 2.51
N VAL A 15 18.14 7.01 3.11
CA VAL A 15 17.68 6.97 4.51
C VAL A 15 18.18 5.71 5.22
N PRO A 16 19.50 5.47 5.31
CA PRO A 16 20.06 4.23 5.85
C PRO A 16 19.65 4.00 7.30
N ASP A 17 19.64 5.06 8.13
CA ASP A 17 19.39 5.00 9.58
C ASP A 17 17.92 4.79 9.95
N LYS A 18 16.99 4.91 8.99
CA LYS A 18 15.55 4.88 9.24
C LYS A 18 14.82 3.73 8.56
N ARG A 19 15.54 2.72 8.05
CA ARG A 19 14.95 1.54 7.39
C ARG A 19 13.99 0.76 8.30
N ILE A 20 14.20 0.85 9.60
CA ILE A 20 13.32 0.21 10.58
C ILE A 20 11.86 0.69 10.45
N TRP A 21 11.64 1.97 10.13
CA TRP A 21 10.31 2.52 9.94
C TRP A 21 9.58 1.95 8.72
N ALA A 22 10.34 1.61 7.66
CA ALA A 22 9.76 0.91 6.50
C ALA A 22 9.30 -0.49 6.88
N TYR A 23 10.14 -1.26 7.58
CA TYR A 23 9.79 -2.60 8.02
C TYR A 23 8.66 -2.60 9.06
N SER A 24 8.65 -1.63 9.98
CA SER A 24 7.56 -1.46 10.95
C SER A 24 6.23 -1.17 10.25
N SER A 25 6.22 -0.27 9.26
CA SER A 25 5.02 0.01 8.46
C SER A 25 4.53 -1.25 7.72
N MET A 26 5.43 -2.02 7.10
CA MET A 26 5.09 -3.27 6.42
C MET A 26 4.49 -4.31 7.40
N ALA A 27 5.10 -4.49 8.57
CA ALA A 27 4.62 -5.43 9.58
C ALA A 27 3.25 -5.02 10.14
N LEU A 28 3.07 -3.74 10.43
CA LEU A 28 1.78 -3.19 10.91
C LEU A 28 0.67 -3.32 9.86
N SER A 29 0.97 -3.06 8.57
CA SER A 29 0.03 -3.28 7.47
C SER A 29 -0.36 -4.76 7.35
N ALA A 30 0.62 -5.66 7.44
CA ALA A 30 0.36 -7.10 7.41
C ALA A 30 -0.53 -7.54 8.58
N ALA A 31 -0.24 -7.06 9.79
CA ALA A 31 -1.08 -7.33 10.98
C ALA A 31 -2.50 -6.77 10.82
N ALA A 32 -2.65 -5.58 10.23
CA ALA A 32 -3.95 -5.00 9.94
C ALA A 32 -4.77 -5.85 8.96
N VAL A 33 -4.13 -6.41 7.92
CA VAL A 33 -4.80 -7.32 6.97
C VAL A 33 -5.18 -8.63 7.66
N CYS A 34 -4.32 -9.20 8.51
CA CYS A 34 -4.65 -10.41 9.29
C CYS A 34 -5.84 -10.17 10.23
N SER A 35 -5.89 -9.02 10.93
CA SER A 35 -7.03 -8.63 11.78
C SER A 35 -8.33 -8.54 10.97
N TYR A 36 -8.24 -8.01 9.75
CA TYR A 36 -9.37 -7.91 8.83
C TYR A 36 -9.90 -9.28 8.39
N MET A 37 -9.00 -10.19 8.03
CA MET A 37 -9.39 -11.56 7.67
C MET A 37 -9.98 -12.30 8.86
N GLY A 38 -9.45 -12.10 10.07
CA GLY A 38 -10.04 -12.62 11.31
C GLY A 38 -11.45 -12.10 11.53
N ALA A 39 -11.71 -10.81 11.28
CA ALA A 39 -13.06 -10.24 11.38
C ALA A 39 -14.05 -10.91 10.41
N TYR A 40 -13.64 -11.18 9.16
CA TYR A 40 -14.48 -11.91 8.21
C TYR A 40 -14.77 -13.36 8.66
N TRP A 41 -13.79 -14.04 9.24
CA TRP A 41 -13.99 -15.38 9.77
C TRP A 41 -15.03 -15.40 10.90
N PHE A 42 -14.93 -14.50 11.88
CA PHE A 42 -15.89 -14.41 12.99
C PHE A 42 -17.27 -13.92 12.52
N LEU A 43 -17.31 -13.04 11.51
CA LEU A 43 -18.57 -12.64 10.88
C LEU A 43 -19.28 -13.85 10.25
N TRP A 44 -18.55 -14.70 9.54
CA TRP A 44 -19.10 -15.95 9.01
C TRP A 44 -19.62 -16.84 10.12
N GLN A 45 -18.85 -17.05 11.19
CA GLN A 45 -19.27 -17.85 12.35
C GLN A 45 -20.55 -17.29 12.99
N SER A 46 -20.65 -15.98 13.15
CA SER A 46 -21.84 -15.31 13.69
C SER A 46 -23.08 -15.57 12.82
N ILE A 47 -22.93 -15.47 11.48
CA ILE A 47 -24.04 -15.76 10.54
C ILE A 47 -24.48 -17.22 10.66
N VAL A 48 -23.55 -18.16 10.69
CA VAL A 48 -23.87 -19.60 10.86
C VAL A 48 -24.56 -19.86 12.19
N SER A 49 -24.11 -19.20 13.26
CA SER A 49 -24.71 -19.33 14.59
C SER A 49 -26.12 -18.74 14.70
N ILE A 50 -26.54 -17.86 13.80
CA ILE A 50 -27.89 -17.30 13.74
C ILE A 50 -28.79 -18.15 12.83
N LEU A 51 -28.31 -18.53 11.65
CA LEU A 51 -29.14 -19.08 10.58
C LEU A 51 -29.21 -20.62 10.58
N VAL A 52 -28.14 -21.30 10.99
CA VAL A 52 -27.99 -22.75 10.85
C VAL A 52 -28.12 -23.45 12.22
N ILE A 53 -27.46 -22.93 13.23
CA ILE A 53 -27.42 -23.46 14.58
C ILE A 53 -27.86 -22.34 15.52
N PRO A 54 -29.12 -22.19 15.90
CA PRO A 54 -29.60 -21.03 16.65
C PRO A 54 -28.96 -20.94 18.05
N ALA A 55 -27.75 -20.36 18.08
CA ALA A 55 -26.92 -20.14 19.25
C ALA A 55 -26.66 -18.64 19.42
N TYR A 56 -27.68 -17.89 19.81
CA TYR A 56 -27.63 -16.40 19.86
C TYR A 56 -26.55 -15.86 20.77
N GLU A 57 -26.25 -16.52 21.89
CA GLU A 57 -25.15 -16.12 22.77
C GLU A 57 -23.79 -16.15 22.04
N LYS A 58 -23.51 -17.26 21.32
CA LYS A 58 -22.28 -17.38 20.53
C LYS A 58 -22.23 -16.32 19.44
N ALA A 59 -23.31 -16.08 18.72
CA ALA A 59 -23.40 -15.07 17.69
C ALA A 59 -23.07 -13.66 18.23
N MET A 60 -23.53 -13.35 19.44
CA MET A 60 -23.24 -12.09 20.11
C MET A 60 -21.72 -11.96 20.46
N TYR A 61 -21.11 -13.01 21.00
CA TYR A 61 -19.65 -13.02 21.27
C TYR A 61 -18.85 -12.85 19.98
N ASP A 62 -19.19 -13.57 18.92
CA ASP A 62 -18.54 -13.47 17.62
C ASP A 62 -18.68 -12.04 17.05
N ALA A 63 -19.83 -11.41 17.17
CA ALA A 63 -20.05 -10.02 16.75
C ALA A 63 -19.19 -9.02 17.53
N ILE A 64 -19.04 -9.20 18.85
CA ILE A 64 -18.15 -8.36 19.67
C ILE A 64 -16.70 -8.50 19.21
N ILE A 65 -16.24 -9.73 18.90
CA ILE A 65 -14.90 -9.99 18.38
C ILE A 65 -14.71 -9.29 17.02
N VAL A 66 -15.70 -9.33 16.14
CA VAL A 66 -15.66 -8.61 14.85
C VAL A 66 -15.41 -7.13 15.06
N VAL A 67 -16.18 -6.49 15.96
CA VAL A 67 -16.01 -5.06 16.26
C VAL A 67 -14.62 -4.78 16.82
N ALA A 68 -14.15 -5.59 17.77
CA ALA A 68 -12.80 -5.45 18.35
C ALA A 68 -11.69 -5.57 17.30
N LEU A 69 -11.78 -6.55 16.40
CA LEU A 69 -10.82 -6.75 15.31
C LEU A 69 -10.85 -5.60 14.28
N MET A 70 -12.01 -5.02 14.01
CA MET A 70 -12.14 -3.85 13.13
C MET A 70 -11.52 -2.60 13.74
N ILE A 71 -11.71 -2.38 15.05
CA ILE A 71 -11.03 -1.28 15.79
C ILE A 71 -9.51 -1.51 15.77
N LEU A 72 -9.05 -2.73 16.08
CA LEU A 72 -7.64 -3.09 16.04
C LEU A 72 -7.04 -2.83 14.64
N ARG A 73 -7.72 -3.24 13.57
CA ARG A 73 -7.32 -2.94 12.20
C ARG A 73 -7.15 -1.44 11.96
N GLY A 74 -8.10 -0.63 12.44
CA GLY A 74 -8.03 0.83 12.30
C GLY A 74 -6.78 1.41 12.98
N ILE A 75 -6.51 0.99 14.21
CA ILE A 75 -5.32 1.41 14.96
C ILE A 75 -4.04 1.01 14.25
N LEU A 76 -3.95 -0.25 13.78
CA LEU A 76 -2.77 -0.76 13.06
C LEU A 76 -2.54 -0.03 11.73
N ASN A 77 -3.60 0.31 11.00
CA ASN A 77 -3.50 1.10 9.77
C ASN A 77 -2.98 2.51 10.03
N ILE A 78 -3.49 3.19 11.06
CA ILE A 78 -3.00 4.54 11.45
C ILE A 78 -1.53 4.46 11.86
N ALA A 79 -1.15 3.48 12.67
CA ALA A 79 0.24 3.29 13.09
C ALA A 79 1.16 3.00 11.89
N SER A 80 0.73 2.15 10.95
CA SER A 80 1.46 1.85 9.72
C SER A 80 1.65 3.10 8.86
N ALA A 81 0.58 3.87 8.63
CA ALA A 81 0.64 5.11 7.88
C ALA A 81 1.58 6.13 8.54
N THR A 82 1.51 6.28 9.87
CA THR A 82 2.41 7.17 10.62
C THR A 82 3.88 6.81 10.40
N CYS A 83 4.22 5.51 10.49
CA CYS A 83 5.59 5.03 10.24
C CYS A 83 6.04 5.33 8.80
N SER A 84 5.15 5.11 7.83
CA SER A 84 5.43 5.32 6.41
C SER A 84 5.60 6.81 6.08
N HIS A 85 4.74 7.68 6.61
CA HIS A 85 4.85 9.13 6.46
C HIS A 85 6.13 9.69 7.11
N TYR A 86 6.48 9.20 8.30
CA TYR A 86 7.72 9.61 8.95
C TYR A 86 8.95 9.27 8.08
N LEU A 87 8.98 8.08 7.48
CA LEU A 87 10.03 7.70 6.54
C LEU A 87 10.02 8.62 5.31
N GLY A 88 8.85 8.92 4.75
CA GLY A 88 8.67 9.80 3.60
C GLY A 88 9.21 11.21 3.85
N PHE A 89 8.90 11.82 5.00
CA PHE A 89 9.42 13.14 5.38
C PHE A 89 10.95 13.16 5.51
N ARG A 90 11.54 12.10 6.06
CA ARG A 90 13.01 12.00 6.16
C ARG A 90 13.66 11.84 4.80
N LEU A 91 13.05 11.05 3.93
CA LEU A 91 13.51 10.87 2.55
C LEU A 91 13.47 12.21 1.78
N GLU A 92 12.36 12.92 1.85
CA GLU A 92 12.17 14.23 1.23
C GLU A 92 13.22 15.23 1.70
N THR A 93 13.44 15.33 3.02
CA THR A 93 14.46 16.22 3.60
C THR A 93 15.87 15.88 3.09
N ASN A 94 16.21 14.60 3.03
CA ASN A 94 17.53 14.16 2.57
C ASN A 94 17.70 14.37 1.06
N LEU A 95 16.66 14.18 0.25
CA LEU A 95 16.69 14.46 -1.18
C LEU A 95 16.90 15.95 -1.43
N ARG A 96 16.20 16.84 -0.73
CA ARG A 96 16.39 18.29 -0.80
C ARG A 96 17.82 18.70 -0.42
N LYS A 97 18.32 18.19 0.71
CA LYS A 97 19.69 18.47 1.15
C LYS A 97 20.73 18.04 0.09
N ASN A 98 20.61 16.83 -0.42
CA ASN A 98 21.52 16.33 -1.45
C ASN A 98 21.42 17.13 -2.76
N GLY A 99 20.20 17.55 -3.13
CA GLY A 99 19.98 18.43 -4.28
C GLY A 99 20.67 19.78 -4.10
N LEU A 100 20.49 20.42 -2.94
CA LEU A 100 21.13 21.70 -2.62
C LEU A 100 22.67 21.59 -2.59
N HIS A 101 23.23 20.53 -1.99
CA HIS A 101 24.69 20.32 -2.01
C HIS A 101 25.22 20.21 -3.44
N LYS A 102 24.53 19.48 -4.31
CA LYS A 102 24.94 19.40 -5.73
C LYS A 102 24.83 20.72 -6.46
N LEU A 103 23.90 21.61 -6.08
CA LEU A 103 23.84 22.96 -6.65
C LEU A 103 25.01 23.85 -6.20
N LEU A 104 25.47 23.72 -4.96
CA LEU A 104 26.63 24.46 -4.47
C LEU A 104 27.91 24.08 -5.20
N ASP A 105 28.02 22.84 -5.68
CA ASP A 105 29.14 22.33 -6.46
C ASP A 105 28.97 22.58 -7.97
N ALA A 106 27.85 23.18 -8.43
CA ALA A 106 27.57 23.41 -9.84
C ALA A 106 28.34 24.61 -10.36
N SER A 107 28.75 24.53 -11.63
CA SER A 107 29.43 25.65 -12.31
C SER A 107 28.45 26.80 -12.60
N SER A 108 28.99 28.05 -12.75
CA SER A 108 28.17 29.20 -13.14
C SER A 108 27.42 28.98 -14.46
N SER A 109 28.02 28.27 -15.41
CA SER A 109 27.39 27.91 -16.69
C SER A 109 26.14 27.07 -16.53
N PHE A 110 26.01 26.27 -15.45
CA PHE A 110 24.77 25.53 -15.15
C PHE A 110 23.60 26.49 -14.91
N PHE A 111 23.81 27.57 -14.18
CA PHE A 111 22.78 28.56 -13.86
C PHE A 111 22.41 29.45 -15.04
N ASP A 112 23.31 29.62 -16.02
CA ASP A 112 23.03 30.35 -17.25
C ASP A 112 22.05 29.57 -18.17
N HIS A 113 22.06 28.24 -18.10
CA HIS A 113 21.22 27.35 -18.93
C HIS A 113 19.98 26.84 -18.26
N ASN A 114 19.83 26.94 -16.93
CA ASN A 114 18.72 26.43 -16.18
C ASN A 114 18.00 27.53 -15.40
N SER A 115 16.73 27.70 -15.62
CA SER A 115 15.94 28.69 -14.88
C SER A 115 15.81 28.34 -13.41
N SER A 116 15.72 29.36 -12.55
CA SER A 116 15.50 29.16 -11.11
C SER A 116 14.21 28.38 -10.80
N GLY A 117 13.20 28.52 -11.67
CA GLY A 117 11.93 27.77 -11.57
C GLY A 117 12.10 26.27 -11.84
N GLU A 118 12.91 25.91 -12.84
CA GLU A 118 13.22 24.50 -13.14
C GLU A 118 14.03 23.85 -12.02
N ILE A 119 15.03 24.55 -11.51
CA ILE A 119 15.85 24.09 -10.39
C ILE A 119 14.97 23.83 -9.16
N ARG A 120 14.08 24.78 -8.83
CA ARG A 120 13.12 24.65 -7.73
C ARG A 120 12.21 23.45 -7.93
N LYS A 121 11.64 23.27 -9.12
CA LYS A 121 10.78 22.14 -9.46
C LYS A 121 11.48 20.80 -9.23
N VAL A 122 12.74 20.67 -9.64
CA VAL A 122 13.50 19.43 -9.46
C VAL A 122 13.78 19.15 -7.98
N ILE A 123 14.15 20.17 -7.20
CA ILE A 123 14.59 19.98 -5.81
C ILE A 123 13.40 19.91 -4.85
N ASP A 124 12.41 20.79 -5.00
CA ASP A 124 11.28 20.88 -4.06
C ASP A 124 10.11 20.00 -4.48
N ASP A 125 9.58 20.19 -5.70
CA ASP A 125 8.35 19.54 -6.12
C ASP A 125 8.54 18.03 -6.31
N ASN A 126 9.64 17.61 -6.95
CA ASN A 126 9.92 16.19 -7.15
C ASN A 126 10.27 15.47 -5.83
N ALA A 127 10.90 16.16 -4.88
CA ALA A 127 11.15 15.59 -3.55
C ALA A 127 9.84 15.40 -2.77
N ALA A 128 8.92 16.36 -2.82
CA ALA A 128 7.61 16.27 -2.21
C ALA A 128 6.75 15.16 -2.84
N GLU A 129 6.81 14.99 -4.18
CA GLU A 129 6.11 13.92 -4.88
C GLU A 129 6.68 12.54 -4.53
N THR A 130 8.00 12.45 -4.35
CA THR A 130 8.65 11.22 -3.88
C THR A 130 8.21 10.85 -2.47
N HIS A 131 8.03 11.83 -1.57
CA HIS A 131 7.46 11.62 -0.23
C HIS A 131 6.08 10.96 -0.32
N LYS A 132 5.14 11.58 -1.06
CA LYS A 132 3.78 11.05 -1.21
C LYS A 132 3.79 9.62 -1.73
N THR A 133 4.58 9.38 -2.79
CA THR A 133 4.69 8.05 -3.39
C THR A 133 5.18 7.01 -2.39
N VAL A 134 6.24 7.29 -1.63
CA VAL A 134 6.80 6.34 -0.66
C VAL A 134 5.88 6.13 0.53
N ALA A 135 5.26 7.20 1.05
CA ALA A 135 4.37 7.13 2.20
C ALA A 135 3.15 6.22 1.97
N HIS A 136 2.58 6.23 0.77
CA HIS A 136 1.43 5.39 0.41
C HIS A 136 1.84 4.03 -0.16
N LEU A 137 2.88 3.99 -1.00
CA LEU A 137 3.26 2.79 -1.72
C LEU A 137 3.67 1.63 -0.80
N ILE A 138 4.28 1.91 0.37
CA ILE A 138 4.73 0.87 1.30
C ILE A 138 3.55 0.10 1.91
N PRO A 139 2.61 0.75 2.63
CA PRO A 139 1.46 0.05 3.20
C PRO A 139 0.53 -0.53 2.14
N ASP A 140 0.30 0.21 1.04
CA ASP A 140 -0.64 -0.21 -0.01
C ASP A 140 -0.19 -1.46 -0.75
N ASN A 141 1.12 -1.61 -1.03
CA ASN A 141 1.64 -2.83 -1.67
C ASN A 141 1.44 -4.08 -0.81
N ILE A 142 1.65 -3.98 0.51
CA ILE A 142 1.42 -5.10 1.42
C ILE A 142 -0.06 -5.46 1.42
N THR A 143 -0.93 -4.48 1.58
CA THR A 143 -2.38 -4.67 1.57
C THR A 143 -2.86 -5.25 0.22
N ALA A 144 -2.38 -4.70 -0.90
CA ALA A 144 -2.78 -5.14 -2.24
C ALA A 144 -2.38 -6.60 -2.56
N VAL A 145 -1.26 -7.07 -2.00
CA VAL A 145 -0.81 -8.46 -2.22
C VAL A 145 -1.43 -9.41 -1.19
N MET A 146 -1.40 -9.04 0.09
CA MET A 146 -1.86 -9.95 1.15
C MET A 146 -3.37 -10.13 1.18
N THR A 147 -4.14 -9.06 0.92
CA THR A 147 -5.61 -9.14 0.98
C THR A 147 -6.18 -10.19 0.03
N PRO A 148 -5.89 -10.20 -1.29
CA PRO A 148 -6.43 -11.24 -2.16
C PRO A 148 -5.92 -12.64 -1.81
N VAL A 149 -4.64 -12.77 -1.43
CA VAL A 149 -4.08 -14.08 -1.05
C VAL A 149 -4.81 -14.66 0.17
N LEU A 150 -4.94 -13.88 1.24
CA LEU A 150 -5.64 -14.33 2.45
C LEU A 150 -7.15 -14.51 2.22
N MET A 151 -7.75 -13.71 1.34
CA MET A 151 -9.16 -13.87 0.97
C MET A 151 -9.39 -15.18 0.22
N PHE A 152 -8.49 -15.59 -0.70
CA PHE A 152 -8.55 -16.91 -1.31
C PHE A 152 -8.48 -18.02 -0.27
N VAL A 153 -7.50 -17.95 0.64
CA VAL A 153 -7.37 -18.94 1.72
C VAL A 153 -8.63 -19.01 2.56
N LEU A 154 -9.20 -17.87 2.94
CA LEU A 154 -10.41 -17.79 3.73
C LEU A 154 -11.62 -18.40 3.02
N MET A 155 -11.85 -18.07 1.74
CA MET A 155 -12.98 -18.58 0.97
C MET A 155 -12.89 -20.09 0.77
N PHE A 156 -11.70 -20.64 0.50
CA PHE A 156 -11.50 -22.09 0.42
C PHE A 156 -11.66 -22.79 1.77
N ALA A 157 -11.32 -22.15 2.87
CA ALA A 157 -11.51 -22.70 4.21
C ALA A 157 -12.99 -22.74 4.62
N ILE A 158 -13.82 -21.83 4.12
CA ILE A 158 -15.25 -21.80 4.37
C ILE A 158 -15.98 -22.83 3.48
N ASP A 159 -15.80 -22.70 2.15
CA ASP A 159 -16.38 -23.63 1.16
C ASP A 159 -15.58 -23.54 -0.14
N TYR A 160 -15.17 -24.71 -0.68
CA TYR A 160 -14.41 -24.75 -1.93
C TYR A 160 -15.17 -24.15 -3.12
N ARG A 161 -16.52 -24.16 -3.09
CA ARG A 161 -17.37 -23.54 -4.13
C ARG A 161 -17.22 -22.03 -4.16
N LEU A 162 -17.14 -21.40 -2.98
CA LEU A 162 -16.88 -19.97 -2.86
C LEU A 162 -15.48 -19.62 -3.36
N GLY A 163 -14.50 -20.46 -3.05
CA GLY A 163 -13.15 -20.32 -3.57
C GLY A 163 -13.08 -20.34 -5.10
N ILE A 164 -13.77 -21.29 -5.74
CA ILE A 164 -13.85 -21.37 -7.22
C ILE A 164 -14.54 -20.14 -7.81
N LEU A 165 -15.65 -19.69 -7.22
CA LEU A 165 -16.37 -18.49 -7.64
C LEU A 165 -15.46 -17.24 -7.57
N LEU A 166 -14.68 -17.12 -6.49
CA LEU A 166 -13.72 -16.02 -6.31
C LEU A 166 -12.61 -16.05 -7.38
N ILE A 167 -12.10 -17.23 -7.75
CA ILE A 167 -11.15 -17.36 -8.87
C ILE A 167 -11.78 -16.87 -10.17
N LEU A 168 -12.97 -17.33 -10.49
CA LEU A 168 -13.68 -16.95 -11.71
C LEU A 168 -13.86 -15.43 -11.82
N THR A 169 -14.37 -14.79 -10.76
CA THR A 169 -14.58 -13.33 -10.72
C THR A 169 -13.26 -12.56 -10.81
N THR A 170 -12.20 -13.06 -10.18
CA THR A 170 -10.87 -12.46 -10.24
C THR A 170 -10.29 -12.53 -11.65
N VAL A 171 -10.42 -13.66 -12.36
CA VAL A 171 -9.97 -13.84 -13.74
C VAL A 171 -10.70 -12.86 -14.67
N ILE A 172 -12.02 -12.75 -14.54
CA ILE A 172 -12.83 -11.80 -15.31
C ILE A 172 -12.35 -10.36 -15.06
N GLY A 173 -12.14 -9.97 -13.79
CA GLY A 173 -11.65 -8.65 -13.42
C GLY A 173 -10.27 -8.33 -14.02
N VAL A 174 -9.34 -9.30 -13.98
CA VAL A 174 -8.00 -9.13 -14.57
C VAL A 174 -8.08 -8.97 -16.10
N LEU A 175 -8.93 -9.74 -16.77
CA LEU A 175 -9.13 -9.63 -18.23
C LEU A 175 -9.69 -8.25 -18.61
N GLN A 176 -10.69 -7.76 -17.88
CA GLN A 176 -11.26 -6.42 -18.09
C GLN A 176 -10.23 -5.31 -17.84
N TYR A 177 -9.45 -5.41 -16.75
CA TYR A 177 -8.38 -4.46 -16.45
C TYR A 177 -7.32 -4.40 -17.55
N ARG A 178 -6.88 -5.55 -18.07
CA ARG A 178 -5.93 -5.61 -19.20
C ARG A 178 -6.47 -4.89 -20.41
N LYS A 179 -7.72 -5.16 -20.81
CA LYS A 179 -8.39 -4.49 -21.95
C LYS A 179 -8.46 -2.98 -21.76
N MET A 180 -8.82 -2.52 -20.58
CA MET A 180 -8.87 -1.09 -20.22
C MET A 180 -7.49 -0.42 -20.28
N SER A 181 -6.47 -1.11 -19.80
CA SER A 181 -5.07 -0.64 -19.82
C SER A 181 -4.50 -0.53 -21.24
N GLU A 182 -4.94 -1.36 -22.17
CA GLU A 182 -4.56 -1.26 -23.59
C GLU A 182 -5.19 -0.04 -24.25
N ILE A 183 -6.47 0.21 -24.00
CA ILE A 183 -7.19 1.40 -24.50
C ILE A 183 -6.54 2.69 -23.97
N GLY A 184 -6.21 2.75 -22.67
CA GLY A 184 -5.53 3.89 -22.07
C GLY A 184 -4.16 4.17 -22.68
N ARG A 185 -3.38 3.12 -23.00
CA ARG A 185 -2.08 3.25 -23.67
C ARG A 185 -2.20 3.70 -25.12
N ALA A 186 -3.20 3.24 -25.84
CA ALA A 186 -3.49 3.68 -27.20
C ALA A 186 -3.84 5.18 -27.25
N SER A 187 -4.72 5.62 -26.36
CA SER A 187 -5.12 7.04 -26.25
C SER A 187 -3.99 7.99 -25.85
N CYS A 188 -3.03 7.52 -25.02
CA CYS A 188 -1.83 8.30 -24.72
C CYS A 188 -0.86 8.40 -25.91
N ARG A 189 -0.85 7.42 -26.81
CA ARG A 189 0.03 7.39 -27.98
C ARG A 189 -0.47 8.30 -29.11
N GLU A 190 -1.78 8.53 -29.19
CA GLU A 190 -2.38 9.44 -30.19
C GLU A 190 -2.23 10.93 -29.83
N ARG A 191 -1.83 11.25 -28.57
CA ARG A 191 -1.68 12.64 -28.10
C ARG A 191 -0.23 13.15 -28.13
N VAL A 192 0.72 12.37 -28.60
CA VAL A 192 2.15 12.71 -28.80
C VAL A 192 2.44 12.77 -30.29
#